data_64919add352da340756cf3ff14e929ed
#
_entry.id   64919add352da340756cf3ff14e929ed
#
_cell.length_a   1.000
_cell.length_b   1.000
_cell.length_c   1.000
_cell.angle_alpha   90.00
_cell.angle_beta   90.00
_cell.angle_gamma   90.00
#
_symmetry.space_group_name_H-M   'P 1'
#
loop_
_entity.id
_entity.type
_entity.pdbx_description
1 polymer ?
#
loop_
_entity_poly.entity_id
_entity_poly.type
_entity_poly.pdbx_seq_one_letter_code
_entity_poly.pdbx_strand_id
1 'polypeptide(L)'
;MNTPIELRPCPKAYTRDLDKCVSPRQTIERVRQALADSGLDVLAETRRVDTGRLGIPVYLSVCGRDARRIMPTRKQMGKGSSAEQAQASALMELMERYAFFSFWEARPHMVTASWQEAEQRFGGELMPVEEILRSVEDTLAPEAAREVLSTVRWAFYPATRLVDGKTVWTPLDWFKLLGEFNGTSAGNSAEESLLQGLSELVERHVCCRIDRERPTTPTIEPDSLGDPVLVDLCRRFAAQGIRLVLKDFSLGMPLPTVAALAWDPATFPDRSEIVFTAGTASSPAKAAIRAVTEVAQLAGDFCTNACYEASGLSKFERLEDIDWLLEGPVVPLDSLPGVEAPDIRDELLAAIRGLASVTVYAVDVSHPALGIPAHYSMAPGLAFRERDRNQSLGLFVGRKLAEEAEEAEALAGLEVLERHYPGAHFLPFFRGMLALRADRHAEARQCFTKAAACQPDADATALAHFYAGYAATLRGDWDAARAPLAAACALCPDMKEYGNLLGVANFRTGRYAEAAEAFRAVLRVDKGSVMDMANLGVCCKLLGQRDEARHYLEAALELDDSLDFARRHLDELLGNDEEG
;
A
#
# COMPACT_ATOMS: atom_id res chain seq x y z
N MET A 1 -4.22 12.45 29.19
CA MET A 1 -4.83 13.15 28.05
C MET A 1 -3.70 13.42 27.08
N ASN A 2 -3.91 13.17 25.80
CA ASN A 2 -2.90 13.50 24.80
C ASN A 2 -2.78 15.03 24.73
N THR A 3 -1.58 15.56 24.89
CA THR A 3 -1.33 17.01 24.79
C THR A 3 -1.41 17.38 23.31
N PRO A 4 -2.10 18.49 22.95
CA PRO A 4 -2.08 18.97 21.56
C PRO A 4 -0.65 19.16 21.06
N ILE A 5 -0.43 18.86 19.78
CA ILE A 5 0.88 19.04 19.15
C ILE A 5 1.16 20.54 19.05
N GLU A 6 2.25 20.99 19.69
CA GLU A 6 2.72 22.37 19.62
C GLU A 6 3.86 22.47 18.60
N LEU A 7 3.67 23.30 17.58
CA LEU A 7 4.70 23.58 16.59
C LEU A 7 5.70 24.62 17.09
N ARG A 8 6.98 24.28 17.08
CA ARG A 8 8.09 25.13 17.56
C ARG A 8 9.00 25.54 16.41
N PRO A 9 9.76 26.63 16.54
CA PRO A 9 10.81 26.93 15.56
C PRO A 9 11.72 25.74 15.35
N CYS A 10 11.93 25.39 14.08
CA CYS A 10 12.72 24.22 13.66
C CYS A 10 13.66 24.61 12.48
N PRO A 11 14.74 25.37 12.76
CA PRO A 11 15.63 25.84 11.71
C PRO A 11 16.33 24.65 11.02
N LYS A 12 16.52 24.76 9.71
CA LYS A 12 17.25 23.78 8.90
C LYS A 12 18.73 23.84 9.25
N ALA A 13 19.33 22.69 9.60
CA ALA A 13 20.77 22.54 9.80
C ALA A 13 21.44 21.68 8.72
N TYR A 14 20.64 21.04 7.88
CA TYR A 14 21.09 20.25 6.73
C TYR A 14 20.16 20.51 5.54
N THR A 15 20.74 20.89 4.37
CA THR A 15 19.97 21.30 3.18
C THR A 15 20.55 20.76 1.88
N ARG A 16 21.43 19.75 1.95
CA ARG A 16 22.15 19.27 0.77
C ARG A 16 21.21 18.58 -0.23
N ASP A 17 20.59 17.48 0.16
CA ASP A 17 19.70 16.67 -0.68
C ASP A 17 18.27 16.60 -0.13
N LEU A 18 18.11 16.80 1.17
CA LEU A 18 16.84 16.99 1.88
C LEU A 18 17.01 18.12 2.90
N ASP A 19 15.89 18.67 3.33
CA ASP A 19 15.87 19.71 4.37
C ASP A 19 15.57 19.06 5.72
N LYS A 20 16.52 19.14 6.65
CA LYS A 20 16.48 18.51 7.96
C LYS A 20 17.02 19.41 9.06
N CYS A 21 16.47 19.25 10.28
CA CYS A 21 16.95 20.00 11.44
C CYS A 21 18.28 19.49 12.03
N VAL A 22 18.73 18.28 11.60
CA VAL A 22 20.03 17.72 11.94
C VAL A 22 20.60 16.96 10.73
N SER A 23 21.91 16.69 10.74
CA SER A 23 22.54 15.92 9.67
C SER A 23 22.12 14.45 9.67
N PRO A 24 22.20 13.74 8.52
CA PRO A 24 21.93 12.30 8.43
C PRO A 24 22.71 11.46 9.44
N ARG A 25 23.97 11.80 9.66
CA ARG A 25 24.82 11.14 10.66
C ARG A 25 24.27 11.29 12.08
N GLN A 26 23.87 12.49 12.46
CA GLN A 26 23.24 12.74 13.77
C GLN A 26 21.90 11.99 13.91
N THR A 27 21.13 11.88 12.83
CA THR A 27 19.91 11.07 12.81
C THR A 27 20.21 9.59 13.11
N ILE A 28 21.22 9.01 12.45
CA ILE A 28 21.65 7.62 12.67
C ILE A 28 22.09 7.41 14.13
N GLU A 29 22.92 8.31 14.64
CA GLU A 29 23.42 8.25 16.02
C GLU A 29 22.26 8.33 17.03
N ARG A 30 21.33 9.25 16.82
CA ARG A 30 20.14 9.42 17.67
C ARG A 30 19.24 8.18 17.69
N VAL A 31 18.94 7.60 16.52
CA VAL A 31 18.09 6.39 16.44
C VAL A 31 18.79 5.21 17.13
N ARG A 32 20.08 5.01 16.89
CA ARG A 32 20.85 3.93 17.54
C ARG A 32 20.91 4.09 19.06
N GLN A 33 21.09 5.32 19.54
CA GLN A 33 21.07 5.61 20.97
C GLN A 33 19.69 5.32 21.59
N ALA A 34 18.61 5.78 20.94
CA ALA A 34 17.24 5.53 21.39
C ALA A 34 16.92 4.02 21.47
N LEU A 35 17.38 3.24 20.49
CA LEU A 35 17.24 1.78 20.52
C LEU A 35 18.02 1.14 21.67
N ALA A 36 19.26 1.58 21.89
CA ALA A 36 20.09 1.07 22.98
C ALA A 36 19.49 1.40 24.35
N ASP A 37 19.02 2.64 24.55
CA ASP A 37 18.46 3.09 25.82
C ASP A 37 17.10 2.44 26.13
N SER A 38 16.29 2.15 25.11
CA SER A 38 14.97 1.53 25.26
C SER A 38 15.03 0.04 25.64
N GLY A 39 16.12 -0.66 25.35
CA GLY A 39 16.25 -2.10 25.49
C GLY A 39 15.35 -2.92 24.54
N LEU A 40 14.73 -2.28 23.55
CA LEU A 40 13.86 -2.93 22.57
C LEU A 40 14.68 -3.48 21.39
N ASP A 41 14.39 -4.70 20.98
CA ASP A 41 14.98 -5.34 19.80
C ASP A 41 14.14 -5.03 18.54
N VAL A 42 14.18 -3.75 18.12
CA VAL A 42 13.44 -3.25 16.94
C VAL A 42 14.25 -3.40 15.65
N LEU A 43 15.56 -3.20 15.72
CA LEU A 43 16.50 -3.25 14.60
C LEU A 43 17.48 -4.40 14.77
N ALA A 44 17.52 -5.35 13.82
CA ALA A 44 18.56 -6.39 13.80
C ALA A 44 19.84 -5.90 13.13
N GLU A 45 19.75 -5.30 11.94
CA GLU A 45 20.89 -4.77 11.20
C GLU A 45 20.46 -3.68 10.21
N THR A 46 21.44 -2.90 9.72
CA THR A 46 21.30 -2.08 8.51
C THR A 46 22.29 -2.58 7.46
N ARG A 47 21.85 -2.74 6.22
CA ARG A 47 22.66 -3.28 5.13
C ARG A 47 22.46 -2.50 3.84
N ARG A 48 23.56 -2.17 3.16
CA ARG A 48 23.55 -1.59 1.81
C ARG A 48 23.20 -2.67 0.79
N VAL A 49 22.32 -2.37 -0.19
CA VAL A 49 21.77 -3.37 -1.11
C VAL A 49 21.81 -2.97 -2.59
N ASP A 50 22.19 -1.75 -2.93
CA ASP A 50 22.43 -1.38 -4.33
C ASP A 50 23.61 -2.16 -4.93
N THR A 51 23.59 -2.37 -6.24
CA THR A 51 24.70 -3.08 -6.94
C THR A 51 25.91 -2.18 -7.22
N GLY A 52 25.72 -0.87 -7.07
CA GLY A 52 26.71 0.16 -7.34
C GLY A 52 26.76 0.61 -8.81
N ARG A 53 25.96 0.07 -9.72
CA ARG A 53 25.91 0.49 -11.13
C ARG A 53 25.56 1.97 -11.28
N LEU A 54 24.51 2.44 -10.59
CA LEU A 54 24.13 3.86 -10.53
C LEU A 54 24.95 4.63 -9.48
N GLY A 55 25.55 3.92 -8.52
CA GLY A 55 26.25 4.53 -7.39
C GLY A 55 25.33 5.35 -6.47
N ILE A 56 24.02 5.12 -6.53
CA ILE A 56 23.02 5.75 -5.66
C ILE A 56 22.76 4.79 -4.49
N PRO A 57 23.09 5.18 -3.25
CA PRO A 57 22.99 4.25 -2.13
C PRO A 57 21.56 3.89 -1.77
N VAL A 58 21.32 2.60 -1.56
CA VAL A 58 20.09 2.04 -1.03
C VAL A 58 20.41 1.15 0.16
N TYR A 59 19.71 1.35 1.27
CA TYR A 59 19.89 0.59 2.50
C TYR A 59 18.61 -0.16 2.87
N LEU A 60 18.78 -1.31 3.54
CA LEU A 60 17.75 -1.99 4.28
C LEU A 60 17.99 -1.82 5.77
N SER A 61 16.92 -1.61 6.53
CA SER A 61 16.84 -1.88 7.95
C SER A 61 16.05 -3.17 8.15
N VAL A 62 16.67 -4.18 8.77
CA VAL A 62 16.06 -5.48 9.02
C VAL A 62 15.43 -5.45 10.40
N CYS A 63 14.17 -5.86 10.49
CA CYS A 63 13.41 -5.87 11.73
C CYS A 63 14.01 -6.83 12.76
N GLY A 64 14.23 -6.35 13.98
CA GLY A 64 14.51 -7.15 15.16
C GLY A 64 13.27 -7.92 15.64
N ARG A 65 13.41 -8.66 16.73
CA ARG A 65 12.36 -9.54 17.27
C ARG A 65 11.07 -8.78 17.60
N ASP A 66 11.20 -7.61 18.28
CA ASP A 66 10.02 -6.87 18.74
C ASP A 66 9.28 -6.22 17.57
N ALA A 67 10.00 -5.74 16.55
CA ALA A 67 9.39 -5.24 15.31
C ALA A 67 8.69 -6.36 14.54
N ARG A 68 9.33 -7.54 14.42
CA ARG A 68 8.75 -8.69 13.72
C ARG A 68 7.46 -9.23 14.36
N ARG A 69 7.25 -8.97 15.64
CA ARG A 69 6.05 -9.38 16.37
C ARG A 69 4.81 -8.59 15.93
N ILE A 70 4.97 -7.31 15.63
CA ILE A 70 3.86 -6.38 15.39
C ILE A 70 3.75 -5.86 13.96
N MET A 71 4.86 -5.85 13.22
CA MET A 71 4.89 -5.32 11.85
C MET A 71 4.66 -6.42 10.82
N PRO A 72 3.89 -6.16 9.74
CA PRO A 72 3.66 -7.14 8.68
C PRO A 72 4.91 -7.38 7.84
N THR A 73 5.78 -6.37 7.69
CA THR A 73 7.00 -6.43 6.90
C THR A 73 8.21 -6.77 7.75
N ARG A 74 9.22 -7.44 7.15
CA ARG A 74 10.44 -7.86 7.83
C ARG A 74 11.62 -6.90 7.64
N LYS A 75 11.46 -5.94 6.76
CA LYS A 75 12.49 -4.97 6.38
C LYS A 75 11.86 -3.67 5.94
N GLN A 76 12.61 -2.55 6.08
CA GLN A 76 12.27 -1.25 5.50
C GLN A 76 13.45 -0.80 4.63
N MET A 77 13.17 0.00 3.61
CA MET A 77 14.19 0.48 2.67
C MET A 77 14.41 1.98 2.87
N GLY A 78 15.64 2.41 2.59
CA GLY A 78 15.99 3.83 2.58
C GLY A 78 16.87 4.18 1.41
N LYS A 79 16.67 5.36 0.90
CA LYS A 79 17.35 5.93 -0.26
C LYS A 79 17.95 7.29 0.06
N GLY A 80 18.94 7.70 -0.70
CA GLY A 80 19.53 9.03 -0.55
C GLY A 80 20.67 9.27 -1.54
N SER A 81 21.08 10.52 -1.65
CA SER A 81 22.22 10.91 -2.49
C SER A 81 23.58 10.48 -1.89
N SER A 82 23.61 10.15 -0.61
CA SER A 82 24.78 9.66 0.12
C SER A 82 24.45 8.42 0.96
N ALA A 83 25.50 7.67 1.36
CA ALA A 83 25.33 6.48 2.19
C ALA A 83 24.71 6.79 3.55
N GLU A 84 25.11 7.90 4.19
CA GLU A 84 24.53 8.33 5.46
C GLU A 84 23.04 8.70 5.28
N GLN A 85 22.67 9.41 4.21
CA GLN A 85 21.28 9.78 3.97
C GLN A 85 20.41 8.53 3.72
N ALA A 86 20.86 7.58 2.91
CA ALA A 86 20.14 6.35 2.65
C ALA A 86 19.96 5.49 3.91
N GLN A 87 21.01 5.41 4.75
CA GLN A 87 20.93 4.69 6.02
C GLN A 87 20.02 5.39 7.04
N ALA A 88 20.08 6.74 7.13
CA ALA A 88 19.16 7.51 7.98
C ALA A 88 17.69 7.31 7.52
N SER A 89 17.45 7.34 6.21
CA SER A 89 16.11 7.07 5.63
C SER A 89 15.58 5.69 6.03
N ALA A 90 16.39 4.61 5.87
CA ALA A 90 15.99 3.26 6.23
C ALA A 90 15.69 3.10 7.73
N LEU A 91 16.48 3.76 8.60
CA LEU A 91 16.25 3.74 10.04
C LEU A 91 14.99 4.51 10.44
N MET A 92 14.78 5.70 9.85
CA MET A 92 13.60 6.50 10.18
C MET A 92 12.31 5.86 9.69
N GLU A 93 12.31 5.17 8.54
CA GLU A 93 11.16 4.40 8.08
C GLU A 93 10.86 3.22 9.02
N LEU A 94 11.88 2.54 9.55
CA LEU A 94 11.67 1.52 10.58
C LEU A 94 11.05 2.11 11.85
N MET A 95 11.53 3.29 12.32
CA MET A 95 10.96 3.96 13.50
C MET A 95 9.51 4.39 13.28
N GLU A 96 9.20 4.91 12.10
CA GLU A 96 7.86 5.29 11.66
C GLU A 96 6.90 4.10 11.73
N ARG A 97 7.23 3.00 11.05
CA ARG A 97 6.39 1.79 11.01
C ARG A 97 6.25 1.18 12.40
N TYR A 98 7.33 1.06 13.15
CA TYR A 98 7.28 0.53 14.50
C TYR A 98 6.42 1.38 15.44
N ALA A 99 6.53 2.71 15.37
CA ALA A 99 5.71 3.62 16.15
C ALA A 99 4.22 3.45 15.82
N PHE A 100 3.85 3.44 14.53
CA PHE A 100 2.47 3.25 14.08
C PHE A 100 1.87 1.93 14.58
N PHE A 101 2.54 0.81 14.32
CA PHE A 101 2.00 -0.50 14.69
C PHE A 101 1.96 -0.70 16.21
N SER A 102 2.96 -0.18 16.95
CA SER A 102 2.96 -0.19 18.42
C SER A 102 1.80 0.63 19.01
N PHE A 103 1.52 1.80 18.44
CA PHE A 103 0.39 2.64 18.87
C PHE A 103 -0.95 1.90 18.68
N TRP A 104 -1.14 1.21 17.55
CA TRP A 104 -2.36 0.45 17.29
C TRP A 104 -2.46 -0.83 18.13
N GLU A 105 -1.36 -1.47 18.49
CA GLU A 105 -1.37 -2.59 19.43
C GLU A 105 -1.74 -2.13 20.85
N ALA A 106 -1.13 -1.05 21.33
CA ALA A 106 -1.36 -0.51 22.65
C ALA A 106 -2.74 0.17 22.80
N ARG A 107 -3.29 0.74 21.73
CA ARG A 107 -4.56 1.50 21.69
C ARG A 107 -4.73 2.45 22.88
N PRO A 108 -3.76 3.33 23.16
CA PRO A 108 -3.77 4.15 24.37
C PRO A 108 -4.98 5.10 24.36
N HIS A 109 -5.80 5.08 25.41
CA HIS A 109 -6.88 6.05 25.65
C HIS A 109 -7.94 6.18 24.52
N MET A 110 -8.08 5.19 23.63
CA MET A 110 -9.13 5.18 22.62
C MET A 110 -10.51 5.00 23.26
N VAL A 111 -11.48 5.76 22.76
CA VAL A 111 -12.88 5.67 23.20
C VAL A 111 -13.69 5.00 22.11
N THR A 112 -14.22 3.82 22.40
CA THR A 112 -15.10 3.10 21.45
C THR A 112 -16.54 3.55 21.65
N ALA A 113 -17.15 4.13 20.61
CA ALA A 113 -18.52 4.66 20.63
C ALA A 113 -19.16 4.56 19.24
N SER A 114 -20.50 4.53 19.18
CA SER A 114 -21.22 4.84 17.93
C SER A 114 -21.07 6.35 17.62
N TRP A 115 -21.40 6.74 16.38
CA TRP A 115 -21.34 8.17 16.03
C TRP A 115 -22.26 9.02 16.90
N GLN A 116 -23.49 8.56 17.15
CA GLN A 116 -24.46 9.25 18.01
C GLN A 116 -23.97 9.40 19.46
N GLU A 117 -23.37 8.36 20.04
CA GLU A 117 -22.75 8.44 21.38
C GLU A 117 -21.59 9.44 21.40
N ALA A 118 -20.79 9.48 20.32
CA ALA A 118 -19.68 10.42 20.19
C ALA A 118 -20.15 11.87 20.09
N GLU A 119 -21.21 12.16 19.34
CA GLU A 119 -21.81 13.50 19.30
C GLU A 119 -22.27 13.98 20.68
N GLN A 120 -22.90 13.09 21.45
CA GLN A 120 -23.33 13.42 22.82
C GLN A 120 -22.15 13.65 23.78
N ARG A 121 -21.07 12.88 23.59
CA ARG A 121 -19.91 12.91 24.49
C ARG A 121 -18.93 14.06 24.22
N PHE A 122 -18.66 14.30 22.95
CA PHE A 122 -17.60 15.23 22.51
C PHE A 122 -18.16 16.57 22.00
N GLY A 123 -19.43 16.62 21.59
CA GLY A 123 -20.09 17.84 21.13
C GLY A 123 -19.30 18.52 19.99
N GLY A 124 -19.02 19.82 20.18
CA GLY A 124 -18.28 20.63 19.19
C GLY A 124 -16.80 20.28 19.00
N GLU A 125 -16.27 19.37 19.83
CA GLU A 125 -14.90 18.84 19.66
C GLU A 125 -14.87 17.56 18.80
N LEU A 126 -16.02 17.03 18.34
CA LEU A 126 -16.06 15.93 17.42
C LEU A 126 -15.71 16.39 16.00
N MET A 127 -14.99 15.57 15.24
CA MET A 127 -14.77 15.80 13.80
C MET A 127 -16.11 15.94 13.07
N PRO A 128 -16.30 16.98 12.24
CA PRO A 128 -17.51 17.13 11.45
C PRO A 128 -17.75 15.93 10.54
N VAL A 129 -18.99 15.47 10.40
CA VAL A 129 -19.36 14.36 9.53
C VAL A 129 -19.04 14.65 8.06
N GLU A 130 -19.02 15.92 7.67
CA GLU A 130 -18.65 16.40 6.35
C GLU A 130 -17.19 16.07 6.00
N GLU A 131 -16.29 16.00 6.99
CA GLU A 131 -14.91 15.56 6.78
C GLU A 131 -14.84 14.05 6.49
N ILE A 132 -15.70 13.27 7.13
CA ILE A 132 -15.81 11.83 6.85
C ILE A 132 -16.32 11.60 5.42
N LEU A 133 -17.39 12.28 5.03
CA LEU A 133 -17.92 12.23 3.67
C LEU A 133 -16.89 12.65 2.63
N ARG A 134 -16.17 13.76 2.88
CA ARG A 134 -15.12 14.27 2.01
C ARG A 134 -13.98 13.26 1.85
N SER A 135 -13.66 12.49 2.90
CA SER A 135 -12.57 11.50 2.86
C SER A 135 -12.80 10.35 1.88
N VAL A 136 -14.04 10.14 1.45
CA VAL A 136 -14.45 9.10 0.47
C VAL A 136 -15.23 9.68 -0.71
N GLU A 137 -15.20 11.00 -0.87
CA GLU A 137 -15.90 11.71 -1.96
C GLU A 137 -17.41 11.37 -2.03
N ASP A 138 -18.03 11.04 -0.87
CA ASP A 138 -19.44 10.66 -0.80
C ASP A 138 -20.34 11.90 -0.77
N THR A 139 -21.45 11.83 -1.47
CA THR A 139 -22.44 12.91 -1.60
C THR A 139 -23.67 12.73 -0.72
N LEU A 140 -23.64 11.77 0.19
CA LEU A 140 -24.75 11.50 1.11
C LEU A 140 -25.03 12.72 1.98
N ALA A 141 -26.30 12.99 2.29
CA ALA A 141 -26.66 14.07 3.20
C ALA A 141 -26.09 13.82 4.61
N PRO A 142 -25.62 14.87 5.32
CA PRO A 142 -25.00 14.70 6.64
C PRO A 142 -25.85 13.93 7.67
N GLU A 143 -27.17 14.11 7.65
CA GLU A 143 -28.09 13.39 8.54
C GLU A 143 -28.11 11.89 8.26
N ALA A 144 -28.13 11.52 6.98
CA ALA A 144 -28.08 10.14 6.53
C ALA A 144 -26.71 9.52 6.85
N ALA A 145 -25.63 10.27 6.67
CA ALA A 145 -24.28 9.84 7.03
C ALA A 145 -24.15 9.54 8.52
N ARG A 146 -24.74 10.37 9.40
CA ARG A 146 -24.79 10.11 10.85
C ARG A 146 -25.52 8.82 11.19
N GLU A 147 -26.64 8.55 10.52
CA GLU A 147 -27.37 7.29 10.69
C GLU A 147 -26.51 6.08 10.28
N VAL A 148 -25.88 6.15 9.11
CA VAL A 148 -24.99 5.10 8.60
C VAL A 148 -23.79 4.87 9.54
N LEU A 149 -23.10 5.93 9.96
CA LEU A 149 -21.95 5.85 10.87
C LEU A 149 -22.33 5.28 12.25
N SER A 150 -23.58 5.48 12.67
CA SER A 150 -24.09 5.00 13.98
C SER A 150 -24.41 3.51 13.99
N THR A 151 -24.41 2.82 12.82
CA THR A 151 -24.64 1.37 12.75
C THR A 151 -23.44 0.55 13.24
N VAL A 152 -22.28 1.16 13.39
CA VAL A 152 -21.04 0.53 13.87
C VAL A 152 -20.41 1.36 14.99
N ARG A 153 -19.47 0.77 15.71
CA ARG A 153 -18.69 1.47 16.73
C ARG A 153 -17.32 1.84 16.17
N TRP A 154 -16.87 3.06 16.48
CA TRP A 154 -15.60 3.64 16.05
C TRP A 154 -14.67 3.84 17.22
N ALA A 155 -13.35 3.73 16.98
CA ALA A 155 -12.33 4.05 17.95
C ALA A 155 -11.95 5.53 17.83
N PHE A 156 -12.54 6.39 18.69
CA PHE A 156 -12.25 7.82 18.73
C PHE A 156 -10.97 8.10 19.50
N TYR A 157 -10.18 9.02 18.96
CA TYR A 157 -8.93 9.49 19.56
C TYR A 157 -8.76 11.00 19.34
N PRO A 158 -8.18 11.75 20.32
CA PRO A 158 -7.95 13.18 20.15
C PRO A 158 -6.80 13.43 19.18
N ALA A 159 -7.09 14.09 18.07
CA ALA A 159 -6.13 14.60 17.09
C ALA A 159 -5.96 16.11 17.22
N THR A 160 -4.83 16.64 16.83
CA THR A 160 -4.60 18.08 16.72
C THR A 160 -4.95 18.56 15.32
N ARG A 161 -5.85 19.53 15.21
CA ARG A 161 -6.08 20.25 13.95
C ARG A 161 -4.95 21.26 13.74
N LEU A 162 -4.08 21.02 12.74
CA LEU A 162 -2.80 21.72 12.63
C LEU A 162 -2.91 23.22 12.30
N VAL A 163 -4.04 23.66 11.71
CA VAL A 163 -4.24 25.08 11.35
C VAL A 163 -4.39 25.99 12.55
N ASP A 164 -4.94 25.52 13.66
CA ASP A 164 -5.24 26.32 14.85
C ASP A 164 -4.86 25.64 16.19
N GLY A 165 -4.26 24.46 16.14
CA GLY A 165 -3.79 23.71 17.32
C GLY A 165 -4.91 23.13 18.19
N LYS A 166 -6.17 23.16 17.74
CA LYS A 166 -7.30 22.64 18.53
C LYS A 166 -7.35 21.12 18.52
N THR A 167 -7.73 20.56 19.66
CA THR A 167 -8.04 19.14 19.80
C THR A 167 -9.39 18.83 19.16
N VAL A 168 -9.42 17.76 18.34
CA VAL A 168 -10.63 17.26 17.67
C VAL A 168 -10.67 15.74 17.84
N TRP A 169 -11.77 15.21 18.38
CA TRP A 169 -12.00 13.78 18.48
C TRP A 169 -12.31 13.18 17.11
N THR A 170 -11.45 12.31 16.63
CA THR A 170 -11.52 11.71 15.29
C THR A 170 -11.76 10.21 15.39
N PRO A 171 -12.57 9.60 14.51
CA PRO A 171 -12.70 8.14 14.42
C PRO A 171 -11.43 7.59 13.76
N LEU A 172 -10.41 7.30 14.56
CA LEU A 172 -9.07 7.02 14.07
C LEU A 172 -8.99 5.72 13.27
N ASP A 173 -9.80 4.72 13.63
CA ASP A 173 -9.92 3.46 12.87
C ASP A 173 -10.57 3.65 11.49
N TRP A 174 -11.40 4.69 11.29
CA TRP A 174 -11.87 5.08 9.97
C TRP A 174 -10.71 5.44 9.05
N PHE A 175 -9.81 6.31 9.49
CA PHE A 175 -8.66 6.72 8.70
C PHE A 175 -7.66 5.59 8.47
N LYS A 176 -7.47 4.70 9.45
CA LYS A 176 -6.69 3.47 9.27
C LYS A 176 -7.31 2.56 8.22
N LEU A 177 -8.64 2.40 8.22
CA LEU A 177 -9.36 1.62 7.22
C LEU A 177 -9.19 2.18 5.80
N LEU A 178 -9.14 3.52 5.67
CA LEU A 178 -8.97 4.19 4.38
C LEU A 178 -7.55 4.18 3.85
N GLY A 179 -6.57 4.40 4.68
CA GLY A 179 -5.21 4.70 4.26
C GLY A 179 -4.13 3.85 4.93
N GLU A 180 -4.53 2.90 5.79
CA GLU A 180 -3.64 2.08 6.61
C GLU A 180 -2.62 2.96 7.36
N PHE A 181 -1.36 2.97 6.93
CA PHE A 181 -0.28 3.78 7.50
C PHE A 181 0.09 5.01 6.65
N ASN A 182 -0.59 5.27 5.50
CA ASN A 182 -0.33 6.46 4.68
C ASN A 182 -0.56 7.75 5.50
N GLY A 183 0.39 8.68 5.43
CA GLY A 183 0.43 9.89 6.25
C GLY A 183 1.10 9.69 7.61
N THR A 184 1.59 8.48 7.93
CA THR A 184 2.49 8.27 9.06
C THR A 184 3.91 8.68 8.67
N SER A 185 4.62 9.28 9.59
CA SER A 185 5.99 9.73 9.37
C SER A 185 6.75 9.83 10.67
N ALA A 186 8.07 9.68 10.61
CA ALA A 186 8.97 9.96 11.72
C ALA A 186 9.98 11.06 11.34
N GLY A 187 10.43 11.81 12.32
CA GLY A 187 11.38 12.90 12.13
C GLY A 187 12.28 13.16 13.33
N ASN A 188 13.27 14.03 13.15
CA ASN A 188 14.10 14.47 14.26
C ASN A 188 13.40 15.49 15.16
N SER A 189 12.34 16.12 14.66
CA SER A 189 11.41 16.98 15.40
C SER A 189 9.97 16.67 14.98
N ALA A 190 8.99 17.22 15.70
CA ALA A 190 7.57 17.11 15.34
C ALA A 190 7.30 17.77 13.98
N GLU A 191 7.88 18.93 13.73
CA GLU A 191 7.71 19.70 12.50
C GLU A 191 8.25 18.93 11.28
N GLU A 192 9.43 18.30 11.43
CA GLU A 192 10.05 17.48 10.38
C GLU A 192 9.18 16.25 10.06
N SER A 193 8.68 15.57 11.10
CA SER A 193 7.75 14.45 10.95
C SER A 193 6.46 14.90 10.25
N LEU A 194 5.80 15.92 10.73
CA LEU A 194 4.53 16.42 10.18
C LEU A 194 4.65 16.90 8.73
N LEU A 195 5.72 17.61 8.39
CA LEU A 195 5.96 18.06 7.01
C LEU A 195 6.18 16.86 6.08
N GLN A 196 6.89 15.82 6.53
CA GLN A 196 7.09 14.59 5.78
C GLN A 196 5.75 13.86 5.57
N GLY A 197 4.93 13.70 6.60
CA GLY A 197 3.62 13.07 6.50
C GLY A 197 2.65 13.82 5.58
N LEU A 198 2.65 15.17 5.66
CA LEU A 198 1.85 15.99 4.75
C LEU A 198 2.35 15.89 3.30
N SER A 199 3.67 15.87 3.08
CA SER A 199 4.25 15.67 1.75
C SER A 199 3.84 14.33 1.15
N GLU A 200 3.84 13.25 1.95
CA GLU A 200 3.36 11.94 1.49
C GLU A 200 1.87 11.97 1.12
N LEU A 201 1.02 12.60 1.93
CA LEU A 201 -0.42 12.71 1.63
C LEU A 201 -0.67 13.47 0.32
N VAL A 202 0.07 14.56 0.07
CA VAL A 202 0.00 15.32 -1.19
C VAL A 202 0.50 14.46 -2.36
N GLU A 203 1.63 13.77 -2.20
CA GLU A 203 2.19 12.86 -3.20
C GLU A 203 1.18 11.78 -3.62
N ARG A 204 0.58 11.09 -2.63
CA ARG A 204 -0.43 10.06 -2.86
C ARG A 204 -1.64 10.62 -3.60
N HIS A 205 -2.10 11.81 -3.21
CA HIS A 205 -3.23 12.48 -3.86
C HIS A 205 -2.96 12.78 -5.34
N VAL A 206 -1.85 13.45 -5.64
CA VAL A 206 -1.55 13.80 -7.04
C VAL A 206 -1.27 12.56 -7.88
N CYS A 207 -0.57 11.57 -7.35
CA CYS A 207 -0.37 10.29 -8.03
C CYS A 207 -1.69 9.57 -8.33
N CYS A 208 -2.62 9.57 -7.37
CA CYS A 208 -3.96 9.02 -7.57
C CYS A 208 -4.72 9.73 -8.69
N ARG A 209 -4.67 11.08 -8.73
CA ARG A 209 -5.31 11.88 -9.78
C ARG A 209 -4.69 11.63 -11.15
N ILE A 210 -3.36 11.57 -11.22
CA ILE A 210 -2.62 11.24 -12.45
C ILE A 210 -2.99 9.85 -12.97
N ASP A 211 -3.02 8.84 -12.10
CA ASP A 211 -3.36 7.47 -12.49
C ASP A 211 -4.80 7.33 -13.02
N ARG A 212 -5.74 8.02 -12.36
CA ARG A 212 -7.16 7.95 -12.71
C ARG A 212 -7.53 8.76 -13.96
N GLU A 213 -7.01 9.98 -14.07
CA GLU A 213 -7.45 10.98 -15.05
C GLU A 213 -6.52 11.08 -16.27
N ARG A 214 -5.28 10.60 -16.14
CA ARG A 214 -4.23 10.67 -17.18
C ARG A 214 -4.11 12.05 -17.84
N PRO A 215 -4.03 13.15 -17.07
CA PRO A 215 -3.90 14.47 -17.65
C PRO A 215 -2.55 14.62 -18.34
N THR A 216 -2.49 15.45 -19.37
CA THR A 216 -1.22 15.86 -19.94
C THR A 216 -0.47 16.74 -18.94
N THR A 217 0.72 16.30 -18.52
CA THR A 217 1.56 17.00 -17.53
C THR A 217 2.82 17.56 -18.16
N PRO A 218 3.37 18.67 -17.63
CA PRO A 218 4.62 19.25 -18.14
C PRO A 218 5.82 18.31 -17.95
N THR A 219 6.74 18.32 -18.92
CA THR A 219 8.07 17.68 -18.79
C THR A 219 9.07 18.70 -18.28
N ILE A 220 9.87 18.33 -17.29
CA ILE A 220 10.92 19.22 -16.76
C ILE A 220 12.09 19.27 -17.75
N GLU A 221 12.50 20.49 -18.09
CA GLU A 221 13.63 20.74 -19.00
C GLU A 221 14.94 20.28 -18.35
N PRO A 222 15.71 19.35 -18.95
CA PRO A 222 16.96 18.85 -18.36
C PRO A 222 18.01 19.93 -18.10
N ASP A 223 18.07 20.95 -18.94
CA ASP A 223 19.04 22.05 -18.81
C ASP A 223 18.65 23.08 -17.73
N SER A 224 17.44 22.99 -17.17
CA SER A 224 16.97 23.87 -16.10
C SER A 224 17.34 23.39 -14.69
N LEU A 225 17.97 22.22 -14.56
CA LEU A 225 18.32 21.62 -13.28
C LEU A 225 19.48 22.37 -12.64
N GLY A 226 19.19 23.26 -11.70
CA GLY A 226 20.21 24.09 -11.03
C GLY A 226 20.85 23.47 -9.79
N ASP A 227 20.17 22.50 -9.13
CA ASP A 227 20.70 21.85 -7.91
C ASP A 227 21.82 20.86 -8.26
N PRO A 228 23.05 21.01 -7.65
CA PRO A 228 24.20 20.18 -8.00
C PRO A 228 24.03 18.70 -7.68
N VAL A 229 23.24 18.35 -6.65
CA VAL A 229 22.95 16.96 -6.29
C VAL A 229 22.04 16.34 -7.34
N LEU A 230 20.98 17.04 -7.73
CA LEU A 230 20.05 16.57 -8.76
C LEU A 230 20.76 16.39 -10.11
N VAL A 231 21.58 17.36 -10.51
CA VAL A 231 22.38 17.27 -11.76
C VAL A 231 23.30 16.05 -11.73
N ASP A 232 23.98 15.79 -10.60
CA ASP A 232 24.86 14.63 -10.46
C ASP A 232 24.07 13.30 -10.53
N LEU A 233 22.92 13.22 -9.87
CA LEU A 233 22.05 12.04 -9.93
C LEU A 233 21.60 11.77 -11.38
N CYS A 234 21.06 12.76 -12.08
CA CYS A 234 20.62 12.61 -13.48
C CYS A 234 21.77 12.21 -14.41
N ARG A 235 22.97 12.76 -14.20
CA ARG A 235 24.18 12.38 -14.96
C ARG A 235 24.55 10.91 -14.77
N ARG A 236 24.36 10.32 -13.58
CA ARG A 236 24.63 8.90 -13.33
C ARG A 236 23.73 8.00 -14.18
N PHE A 237 22.44 8.31 -14.32
CA PHE A 237 21.54 7.60 -15.22
C PHE A 237 22.00 7.71 -16.67
N ALA A 238 22.26 8.92 -17.13
CA ALA A 238 22.73 9.17 -18.50
C ALA A 238 24.06 8.44 -18.82
N ALA A 239 25.00 8.40 -17.87
CA ALA A 239 26.27 7.70 -18.02
C ALA A 239 26.13 6.19 -18.17
N GLN A 240 25.03 5.60 -17.69
CA GLN A 240 24.70 4.18 -17.85
C GLN A 240 23.78 3.91 -19.05
N GLY A 241 23.44 4.94 -19.84
CA GLY A 241 22.52 4.83 -20.97
C GLY A 241 21.05 4.67 -20.58
N ILE A 242 20.74 4.82 -19.30
CA ILE A 242 19.36 4.72 -18.77
C ILE A 242 18.59 5.99 -19.13
N ARG A 243 17.40 5.84 -19.67
CA ARG A 243 16.47 6.94 -19.93
C ARG A 243 15.83 7.38 -18.62
N LEU A 244 15.81 8.68 -18.39
CA LEU A 244 15.18 9.31 -17.24
C LEU A 244 14.40 10.54 -17.71
N VAL A 245 13.11 10.58 -17.42
CA VAL A 245 12.21 11.71 -17.73
C VAL A 245 11.60 12.21 -16.44
N LEU A 246 11.68 13.51 -16.18
CA LEU A 246 11.06 14.17 -15.03
C LEU A 246 9.80 14.90 -15.45
N LYS A 247 8.73 14.77 -14.67
CA LYS A 247 7.42 15.37 -14.97
C LYS A 247 6.94 16.21 -13.78
N ASP A 248 6.29 17.32 -14.07
CA ASP A 248 5.56 18.08 -13.04
C ASP A 248 4.22 17.42 -12.74
N PHE A 249 4.09 16.89 -11.52
CA PHE A 249 2.87 16.28 -11.00
C PHE A 249 2.20 17.14 -9.93
N SER A 250 2.60 18.40 -9.78
CA SER A 250 2.10 19.26 -8.68
C SER A 250 0.59 19.49 -8.71
N LEU A 251 -0.06 19.48 -9.89
CA LEU A 251 -1.52 19.67 -10.07
C LEU A 251 -2.09 20.87 -9.29
N GLY A 252 -1.30 21.94 -9.13
CA GLY A 252 -1.70 23.14 -8.38
C GLY A 252 -1.65 23.00 -6.86
N MET A 253 -1.13 21.89 -6.32
CA MET A 253 -0.87 21.75 -4.88
C MET A 253 0.24 22.71 -4.42
N PRO A 254 0.23 23.11 -3.11
CA PRO A 254 1.25 24.03 -2.59
C PRO A 254 2.64 23.40 -2.49
N LEU A 255 2.71 22.09 -2.31
CA LEU A 255 3.96 21.32 -2.32
C LEU A 255 4.21 20.78 -3.72
N PRO A 256 5.38 21.05 -4.31
CA PRO A 256 5.73 20.50 -5.63
C PRO A 256 5.88 18.98 -5.55
N THR A 257 5.31 18.31 -6.54
CA THR A 257 5.52 16.88 -6.77
C THR A 257 6.17 16.68 -8.13
N VAL A 258 7.29 16.00 -8.15
CA VAL A 258 7.99 15.61 -9.37
C VAL A 258 7.89 14.10 -9.54
N ALA A 259 7.47 13.64 -10.71
CA ALA A 259 7.57 12.23 -11.06
C ALA A 259 8.83 11.94 -11.86
N ALA A 260 9.38 10.74 -11.67
CA ALA A 260 10.52 10.22 -12.41
C ALA A 260 10.14 8.91 -13.09
N LEU A 261 10.22 8.90 -14.42
CA LEU A 261 10.00 7.73 -15.26
C LEU A 261 11.36 7.29 -15.83
N ALA A 262 11.74 6.04 -15.60
CA ALA A 262 13.03 5.54 -16.03
C ALA A 262 12.97 4.12 -16.58
N TRP A 263 13.79 3.84 -17.62
CA TRP A 263 13.99 2.52 -18.17
C TRP A 263 15.38 2.40 -18.80
N ASP A 264 15.91 1.21 -18.85
CA ASP A 264 17.19 0.92 -19.52
C ASP A 264 16.94 0.22 -20.85
N PRO A 265 17.14 0.88 -22.01
CA PRO A 265 16.94 0.27 -23.32
C PRO A 265 17.79 -0.96 -23.59
N ALA A 266 18.89 -1.15 -22.84
CA ALA A 266 19.79 -2.28 -23.02
C ALA A 266 19.36 -3.55 -22.27
N THR A 267 18.50 -3.42 -21.27
CA THR A 267 18.09 -4.54 -20.39
C THR A 267 16.58 -4.75 -20.33
N PHE A 268 15.78 -3.75 -20.72
CA PHE A 268 14.33 -3.87 -20.82
C PHE A 268 13.91 -4.59 -22.11
N PRO A 269 12.92 -5.52 -22.09
CA PRO A 269 12.15 -5.97 -20.93
C PRO A 269 12.79 -7.19 -20.21
N ASP A 270 13.86 -7.77 -20.73
CA ASP A 270 14.36 -9.09 -20.34
C ASP A 270 14.90 -9.16 -18.91
N ARG A 271 15.54 -8.08 -18.43
CA ARG A 271 16.28 -8.03 -17.15
C ARG A 271 15.93 -6.84 -16.26
N SER A 272 15.12 -5.92 -16.74
CA SER A 272 14.69 -4.74 -16.00
C SER A 272 13.29 -4.32 -16.40
N GLU A 273 12.69 -3.44 -15.60
CA GLU A 273 11.34 -2.93 -15.77
C GLU A 273 11.36 -1.43 -16.08
N ILE A 274 10.23 -0.90 -16.54
CA ILE A 274 9.96 0.53 -16.53
C ILE A 274 9.64 0.92 -15.09
N VAL A 275 10.42 1.81 -14.50
CA VAL A 275 10.23 2.26 -13.11
C VAL A 275 9.64 3.66 -13.11
N PHE A 276 8.54 3.82 -12.39
CA PHE A 276 7.77 5.06 -12.31
C PHE A 276 7.52 5.44 -10.86
N THR A 277 8.06 6.58 -10.44
CA THR A 277 8.07 7.04 -9.05
C THR A 277 7.64 8.50 -8.98
N ALA A 278 7.37 8.98 -7.78
CA ALA A 278 7.14 10.39 -7.49
C ALA A 278 7.85 10.80 -6.21
N GLY A 279 8.09 12.09 -6.06
CA GLY A 279 8.64 12.68 -4.85
C GLY A 279 8.05 14.05 -4.60
N THR A 280 7.63 14.32 -3.37
CA THR A 280 7.08 15.60 -2.92
C THR A 280 7.95 16.19 -1.81
N ALA A 281 8.23 17.48 -1.88
CA ALA A 281 9.02 18.20 -0.89
C ALA A 281 8.65 19.69 -0.87
N SER A 282 9.30 20.50 -0.02
CA SER A 282 9.06 21.95 0.07
C SER A 282 9.55 22.72 -1.15
N SER A 283 10.53 22.20 -1.89
CA SER A 283 11.05 22.81 -3.12
C SER A 283 11.10 21.83 -4.29
N PRO A 284 11.02 22.32 -5.54
CA PRO A 284 11.05 21.50 -6.75
C PRO A 284 12.29 20.61 -6.86
N ALA A 285 13.47 21.13 -6.50
CA ALA A 285 14.72 20.39 -6.56
C ALA A 285 14.71 19.21 -5.58
N LYS A 286 14.23 19.40 -4.35
CA LYS A 286 14.14 18.32 -3.34
C LYS A 286 13.07 17.29 -3.72
N ALA A 287 11.96 17.70 -4.32
CA ALA A 287 10.96 16.80 -4.88
C ALA A 287 11.56 15.91 -5.99
N ALA A 288 12.31 16.50 -6.92
CA ALA A 288 13.00 15.76 -7.98
C ALA A 288 14.06 14.80 -7.44
N ILE A 289 14.88 15.20 -6.45
CA ILE A 289 15.87 14.34 -5.81
C ILE A 289 15.19 13.12 -5.17
N ARG A 290 14.06 13.32 -4.48
CA ARG A 290 13.27 12.21 -3.89
C ARG A 290 12.78 11.23 -4.95
N ALA A 291 12.18 11.72 -6.03
CA ALA A 291 11.71 10.89 -7.14
C ALA A 291 12.85 10.08 -7.77
N VAL A 292 13.97 10.73 -8.11
CA VAL A 292 15.12 10.07 -8.77
C VAL A 292 15.80 9.03 -7.86
N THR A 293 15.94 9.32 -6.56
CA THR A 293 16.50 8.35 -5.62
C THR A 293 15.56 7.18 -5.36
N GLU A 294 14.23 7.38 -5.47
CA GLU A 294 13.24 6.30 -5.41
C GLU A 294 13.33 5.37 -6.61
N VAL A 295 13.58 5.89 -7.81
CA VAL A 295 13.87 5.05 -8.98
C VAL A 295 15.03 4.10 -8.67
N ALA A 296 16.12 4.60 -8.10
CA ALA A 296 17.27 3.75 -7.75
C ALA A 296 16.92 2.69 -6.69
N GLN A 297 16.07 3.04 -5.72
CA GLN A 297 15.61 2.11 -4.70
C GLN A 297 14.82 0.93 -5.31
N LEU A 298 13.93 1.21 -6.28
CA LEU A 298 13.01 0.23 -6.83
C LEU A 298 13.60 -0.54 -8.01
N ALA A 299 14.46 0.08 -8.79
CA ALA A 299 14.95 -0.45 -10.06
C ALA A 299 15.96 -1.62 -9.94
N GLY A 300 16.50 -1.91 -8.76
CA GLY A 300 17.61 -2.86 -8.62
C GLY A 300 18.76 -2.55 -9.57
N ASP A 301 19.08 -1.26 -9.75
CA ASP A 301 20.09 -0.73 -10.69
C ASP A 301 19.85 -1.16 -12.17
N PHE A 302 18.63 -1.56 -12.54
CA PHE A 302 18.25 -2.05 -13.88
C PHE A 302 19.05 -3.26 -14.38
N CYS A 303 19.51 -4.14 -13.48
CA CYS A 303 20.35 -5.27 -13.88
C CYS A 303 20.16 -6.54 -13.03
N THR A 304 19.21 -6.56 -12.10
CA THR A 304 19.08 -7.65 -11.12
C THR A 304 17.90 -8.59 -11.36
N ASN A 305 17.10 -8.39 -12.40
CA ASN A 305 15.81 -9.04 -12.61
C ASN A 305 14.83 -8.80 -11.43
N ALA A 306 15.04 -7.75 -10.65
CA ALA A 306 14.15 -7.40 -9.56
C ALA A 306 12.82 -6.88 -10.11
N CYS A 307 11.73 -7.44 -9.63
CA CYS A 307 10.39 -6.87 -9.80
C CYS A 307 10.13 -5.90 -8.65
N TYR A 308 9.76 -4.66 -8.95
CA TYR A 308 9.34 -3.72 -7.91
C TYR A 308 7.82 -3.77 -7.69
N GLU A 309 7.43 -3.54 -6.47
CA GLU A 309 6.03 -3.34 -6.10
C GLU A 309 5.66 -1.88 -6.34
N ALA A 310 4.66 -1.65 -7.19
CA ALA A 310 4.21 -0.29 -7.50
C ALA A 310 3.44 0.29 -6.32
N SER A 311 3.88 1.45 -5.83
CA SER A 311 3.20 2.21 -4.79
C SER A 311 2.84 3.60 -5.29
N GLY A 312 1.59 4.01 -5.15
CA GLY A 312 1.13 5.34 -5.56
C GLY A 312 0.94 5.56 -7.07
N LEU A 313 1.77 4.99 -7.93
CA LEU A 313 1.69 5.08 -9.40
C LEU A 313 1.57 3.70 -10.03
N SER A 314 0.99 3.63 -11.25
CA SER A 314 0.86 2.40 -12.02
C SER A 314 2.20 1.86 -12.46
N LYS A 315 2.29 0.53 -12.58
CA LYS A 315 3.40 -0.15 -13.22
C LYS A 315 3.09 -0.32 -14.72
N PHE A 316 4.11 -0.17 -15.56
CA PHE A 316 4.01 -0.32 -17.01
C PHE A 316 4.84 -1.50 -17.48
N GLU A 317 4.26 -2.30 -18.38
CA GLU A 317 4.91 -3.48 -18.93
C GLU A 317 5.50 -3.24 -20.32
N ARG A 318 5.01 -2.24 -21.06
CA ARG A 318 5.41 -1.92 -22.43
C ARG A 318 5.70 -0.43 -22.58
N LEU A 319 6.59 -0.08 -23.50
CA LEU A 319 6.92 1.32 -23.78
C LEU A 319 5.75 2.09 -24.39
N GLU A 320 4.87 1.43 -25.13
CA GLU A 320 3.68 2.08 -25.68
C GLU A 320 2.70 2.54 -24.58
N ASP A 321 2.73 1.92 -23.43
CA ASP A 321 1.85 2.26 -22.31
C ASP A 321 2.22 3.59 -21.64
N ILE A 322 3.44 4.11 -21.88
CA ILE A 322 3.94 5.37 -21.32
C ILE A 322 3.88 6.56 -22.30
N ASP A 323 3.44 6.38 -23.55
CA ASP A 323 3.45 7.44 -24.56
C ASP A 323 2.73 8.69 -24.09
N TRP A 324 1.57 8.54 -23.44
CA TRP A 324 0.81 9.67 -22.89
C TRP A 324 1.58 10.49 -21.83
N LEU A 325 2.50 9.86 -21.09
CA LEU A 325 3.36 10.53 -20.10
C LEU A 325 4.47 11.34 -20.78
N LEU A 326 4.88 10.96 -21.99
CA LEU A 326 5.92 11.68 -22.73
C LEU A 326 5.39 12.93 -23.44
N GLU A 327 4.08 13.07 -23.50
CA GLU A 327 3.43 14.27 -24.04
C GLU A 327 3.46 15.44 -23.06
N GLY A 328 3.24 16.65 -23.58
CA GLY A 328 3.07 17.88 -22.79
C GLY A 328 4.16 18.93 -23.04
N PRO A 329 3.95 20.15 -22.52
CA PRO A 329 4.89 21.24 -22.66
C PRO A 329 6.16 20.95 -21.87
N VAL A 330 7.28 21.51 -22.30
CA VAL A 330 8.55 21.52 -21.54
C VAL A 330 8.59 22.79 -20.71
N VAL A 331 8.89 22.65 -19.41
CA VAL A 331 8.94 23.76 -18.45
C VAL A 331 10.23 23.70 -17.62
N PRO A 332 10.77 24.82 -17.17
CA PRO A 332 11.89 24.83 -16.26
C PRO A 332 11.49 24.37 -14.85
N LEU A 333 12.40 23.70 -14.13
CA LEU A 333 12.14 23.15 -12.79
C LEU A 333 11.71 24.22 -11.78
N ASP A 334 12.27 25.41 -11.85
CA ASP A 334 11.97 26.54 -10.96
C ASP A 334 10.59 27.19 -11.20
N SER A 335 9.90 26.79 -12.26
CA SER A 335 8.51 27.22 -12.51
C SER A 335 7.47 26.48 -11.65
N LEU A 336 7.85 25.38 -11.01
CA LEU A 336 6.96 24.64 -10.13
C LEU A 336 6.71 25.41 -8.81
N PRO A 337 5.57 25.16 -8.14
CA PRO A 337 5.29 25.76 -6.84
C PRO A 337 6.34 25.36 -5.79
N GLY A 338 6.37 26.06 -4.66
CA GLY A 338 7.21 25.71 -3.54
C GLY A 338 6.85 26.54 -2.30
N VAL A 339 7.19 26.00 -1.15
CA VAL A 339 6.98 26.64 0.17
C VAL A 339 8.29 26.78 0.96
N GLU A 340 9.41 26.76 0.25
CA GLU A 340 10.74 26.76 0.86
C GLU A 340 10.95 27.94 1.81
N ALA A 341 11.40 27.65 3.03
CA ALA A 341 11.72 28.62 4.07
C ALA A 341 12.97 28.15 4.85
N PRO A 342 13.67 29.05 5.60
CA PRO A 342 14.78 28.65 6.47
C PRO A 342 14.39 27.77 7.66
N ASP A 343 13.09 27.73 8.00
CA ASP A 343 12.55 27.00 9.14
C ASP A 343 11.49 26.00 8.68
N ILE A 344 11.61 24.74 9.10
CA ILE A 344 10.71 23.63 8.69
C ILE A 344 9.27 23.86 9.16
N ARG A 345 9.09 24.48 10.35
CA ARG A 345 7.74 24.87 10.82
C ARG A 345 7.08 25.85 9.85
N ASP A 346 7.82 26.80 9.34
CA ASP A 346 7.28 27.83 8.45
C ASP A 346 6.88 27.23 7.09
N GLU A 347 7.64 26.25 6.59
CA GLU A 347 7.26 25.45 5.42
C GLU A 347 5.97 24.64 5.66
N LEU A 348 5.89 23.94 6.81
CA LEU A 348 4.69 23.19 7.20
C LEU A 348 3.46 24.09 7.25
N LEU A 349 3.57 25.25 7.92
CA LEU A 349 2.47 26.21 8.01
C LEU A 349 2.11 26.81 6.65
N ALA A 350 3.08 27.06 5.78
CA ALA A 350 2.83 27.53 4.41
C ALA A 350 2.09 26.47 3.59
N ALA A 351 2.51 25.20 3.68
CA ALA A 351 1.84 24.08 3.02
C ALA A 351 0.39 23.91 3.50
N ILE A 352 0.15 23.93 4.82
CA ILE A 352 -1.20 23.85 5.40
C ILE A 352 -2.08 24.99 4.90
N ARG A 353 -1.58 26.22 4.90
CA ARG A 353 -2.35 27.39 4.38
C ARG A 353 -2.63 27.26 2.88
N GLY A 354 -1.69 26.73 2.11
CA GLY A 354 -1.87 26.51 0.67
C GLY A 354 -2.91 25.45 0.32
N LEU A 355 -3.20 24.51 1.24
CA LEU A 355 -4.26 23.50 1.08
C LEU A 355 -5.67 24.04 1.38
N ALA A 356 -5.91 25.30 1.36
CA ALA A 356 -7.07 26.13 1.73
C ALA A 356 -8.45 25.43 1.94
N SER A 357 -8.77 24.37 1.19
CA SER A 357 -10.02 23.59 1.26
C SER A 357 -9.90 22.27 2.03
N VAL A 358 -8.69 21.91 2.50
CA VAL A 358 -8.41 20.64 3.16
C VAL A 358 -7.90 20.91 4.57
N THR A 359 -8.59 20.35 5.56
CA THR A 359 -8.14 20.42 6.96
C THR A 359 -7.16 19.28 7.25
N VAL A 360 -6.01 19.60 7.83
CA VAL A 360 -5.01 18.63 8.24
C VAL A 360 -5.11 18.38 9.74
N TYR A 361 -5.23 17.10 10.10
CA TYR A 361 -5.24 16.61 11.47
C TYR A 361 -4.02 15.72 11.69
N ALA A 362 -3.50 15.69 12.91
CA ALA A 362 -2.40 14.81 13.26
C ALA A 362 -2.54 14.22 14.66
N VAL A 363 -2.05 13.01 14.82
CA VAL A 363 -1.95 12.29 16.10
C VAL A 363 -0.48 12.01 16.36
N ASP A 364 -0.02 12.29 17.58
CA ASP A 364 1.29 11.85 18.04
C ASP A 364 1.23 10.33 18.32
N VAL A 365 1.93 9.54 17.50
CA VAL A 365 2.05 8.08 17.62
C VAL A 365 3.45 7.66 18.08
N SER A 366 4.27 8.60 18.55
CA SER A 366 5.64 8.35 19.00
C SER A 366 5.67 7.23 20.05
N HIS A 367 6.59 6.29 19.89
CA HIS A 367 6.78 5.25 20.89
C HIS A 367 7.48 5.83 22.14
N PRO A 368 6.87 5.75 23.35
CA PRO A 368 7.37 6.47 24.53
C PRO A 368 8.81 6.13 24.90
N ALA A 369 9.22 4.86 24.76
CA ALA A 369 10.56 4.42 25.12
C ALA A 369 11.64 4.81 24.10
N LEU A 370 11.27 5.14 22.85
CA LEU A 370 12.22 5.52 21.80
C LEU A 370 12.43 7.04 21.74
N GLY A 371 11.43 7.84 22.06
CA GLY A 371 11.53 9.30 22.02
C GLY A 371 11.85 9.89 20.64
N ILE A 372 11.60 9.12 19.56
CA ILE A 372 11.69 9.58 18.18
C ILE A 372 10.30 10.10 17.79
N PRO A 373 10.16 11.40 17.42
CA PRO A 373 8.89 11.96 17.01
C PRO A 373 8.31 11.21 15.81
N ALA A 374 7.07 10.72 15.97
CA ALA A 374 6.32 10.07 14.92
C ALA A 374 4.85 10.50 14.98
N HIS A 375 4.28 10.85 13.83
CA HIS A 375 2.92 11.37 13.74
C HIS A 375 2.14 10.64 12.66
N TYR A 376 0.85 10.49 12.90
CA TYR A 376 -0.12 10.03 11.90
C TYR A 376 -0.95 11.22 11.46
N SER A 377 -0.71 11.67 10.23
CA SER A 377 -1.39 12.80 9.61
C SER A 377 -2.59 12.33 8.79
N MET A 378 -3.69 13.08 8.85
CA MET A 378 -4.94 12.82 8.13
C MET A 378 -5.38 14.10 7.44
N ALA A 379 -5.76 14.01 6.17
CA ALA A 379 -6.23 15.15 5.38
C ALA A 379 -7.46 14.72 4.56
N PRO A 380 -8.68 14.78 5.15
CA PRO A 380 -9.91 14.44 4.44
C PRO A 380 -10.07 15.23 3.15
N GLY A 381 -10.32 14.56 2.03
CA GLY A 381 -10.39 15.16 0.69
C GLY A 381 -9.11 14.98 -0.14
N LEU A 382 -8.01 14.50 0.45
CA LEU A 382 -6.91 13.98 -0.35
C LEU A 382 -7.17 12.51 -0.69
N ALA A 383 -7.04 12.16 -1.98
CA ALA A 383 -7.30 10.82 -2.50
C ALA A 383 -6.05 9.94 -2.41
N PHE A 384 -6.25 8.62 -2.47
CA PHE A 384 -5.19 7.61 -2.55
C PHE A 384 -5.51 6.62 -3.67
N ARG A 385 -4.50 6.11 -4.38
CA ARG A 385 -4.68 5.15 -5.47
C ARG A 385 -5.23 3.81 -4.98
N GLU A 386 -4.78 3.37 -3.83
CA GLU A 386 -5.16 2.09 -3.21
C GLU A 386 -6.63 2.05 -2.80
N ARG A 387 -7.31 3.20 -2.80
CA ARG A 387 -8.75 3.25 -2.57
C ARG A 387 -9.52 2.90 -3.82
N ASP A 388 -10.57 2.13 -3.66
CA ASP A 388 -11.51 1.81 -4.73
C ASP A 388 -12.05 3.09 -5.38
N ARG A 389 -12.15 3.10 -6.71
CA ARG A 389 -12.78 4.19 -7.47
C ARG A 389 -14.25 4.39 -7.14
N ASN A 390 -14.91 3.34 -6.63
CA ASN A 390 -16.33 3.30 -6.28
C ASN A 390 -16.55 3.39 -4.77
N GLN A 391 -15.60 4.01 -4.06
CA GLN A 391 -15.68 4.16 -2.61
C GLN A 391 -16.89 5.01 -2.20
N SER A 392 -17.46 4.66 -1.06
CA SER A 392 -18.52 5.40 -0.40
C SER A 392 -18.48 5.13 1.10
N LEU A 393 -19.11 5.98 1.89
CA LEU A 393 -19.28 5.73 3.31
C LEU A 393 -19.95 4.36 3.55
N GLY A 394 -20.98 4.04 2.73
CA GLY A 394 -21.70 2.78 2.82
C GLY A 394 -20.84 1.56 2.56
N LEU A 395 -19.91 1.62 1.60
CA LEU A 395 -18.96 0.53 1.31
C LEU A 395 -18.11 0.19 2.54
N PHE A 396 -17.49 1.18 3.17
CA PHE A 396 -16.58 0.97 4.31
C PHE A 396 -17.34 0.57 5.58
N VAL A 397 -18.50 1.18 5.85
CA VAL A 397 -19.35 0.78 6.98
C VAL A 397 -19.88 -0.64 6.77
N GLY A 398 -20.30 -1.00 5.55
CA GLY A 398 -20.74 -2.34 5.20
C GLY A 398 -19.64 -3.40 5.40
N ARG A 399 -18.39 -3.08 5.05
CA ARG A 399 -17.24 -3.95 5.33
C ARG A 399 -17.08 -4.18 6.83
N LYS A 400 -17.07 -3.11 7.63
CA LYS A 400 -16.94 -3.21 9.08
C LYS A 400 -18.09 -4.01 9.72
N LEU A 401 -19.32 -3.83 9.25
CA LEU A 401 -20.48 -4.65 9.64
C LEU A 401 -20.26 -6.14 9.32
N ALA A 402 -19.82 -6.43 8.11
CA ALA A 402 -19.63 -7.82 7.65
C ALA A 402 -18.48 -8.53 8.36
N GLU A 403 -17.42 -7.82 8.73
CA GLU A 403 -16.21 -8.38 9.33
C GLU A 403 -16.27 -8.46 10.86
N GLU A 404 -16.83 -7.42 11.54
CA GLU A 404 -16.66 -7.25 12.98
C GLU A 404 -17.96 -7.41 13.79
N ALA A 405 -19.14 -7.05 13.22
CA ALA A 405 -20.38 -7.02 13.97
C ALA A 405 -20.99 -8.43 14.17
N GLU A 406 -21.77 -8.58 15.23
CA GLU A 406 -22.64 -9.75 15.40
C GLU A 406 -23.69 -9.82 14.29
N GLU A 407 -24.12 -11.01 13.90
CA GLU A 407 -24.95 -11.22 12.71
C GLU A 407 -26.24 -10.38 12.71
N ALA A 408 -26.95 -10.33 13.83
CA ALA A 408 -28.20 -9.59 13.93
C ALA A 408 -28.00 -8.07 13.77
N GLU A 409 -26.92 -7.54 14.38
CA GLU A 409 -26.52 -6.13 14.25
C GLU A 409 -26.07 -5.81 12.81
N ALA A 410 -25.28 -6.71 12.21
CA ALA A 410 -24.81 -6.57 10.85
C ALA A 410 -25.96 -6.54 9.84
N LEU A 411 -26.95 -7.44 9.97
CA LEU A 411 -28.12 -7.45 9.10
C LEU A 411 -28.96 -6.18 9.25
N ALA A 412 -29.20 -5.72 10.48
CA ALA A 412 -29.90 -4.46 10.73
C ALA A 412 -29.13 -3.26 10.14
N GLY A 413 -27.81 -3.24 10.28
CA GLY A 413 -26.94 -2.22 9.66
C GLY A 413 -27.01 -2.25 8.14
N LEU A 414 -27.00 -3.42 7.51
CA LEU A 414 -27.16 -3.54 6.05
C LEU A 414 -28.54 -3.07 5.56
N GLU A 415 -29.61 -3.17 6.37
CA GLU A 415 -30.91 -2.58 6.06
C GLU A 415 -30.87 -1.05 6.08
N VAL A 416 -30.10 -0.46 7.01
CA VAL A 416 -29.83 1.00 7.01
C VAL A 416 -29.09 1.39 5.73
N LEU A 417 -28.04 0.64 5.36
CA LEU A 417 -27.29 0.89 4.13
C LEU A 417 -28.19 0.77 2.88
N GLU A 418 -29.06 -0.24 2.81
CA GLU A 418 -29.99 -0.39 1.68
C GLU A 418 -30.93 0.81 1.49
N ARG A 419 -31.35 1.46 2.60
CA ARG A 419 -32.21 2.65 2.53
C ARG A 419 -31.48 3.86 1.95
N HIS A 420 -30.19 4.03 2.29
CA HIS A 420 -29.39 5.18 1.87
C HIS A 420 -28.62 4.95 0.56
N TYR A 421 -28.32 3.70 0.22
CA TYR A 421 -27.65 3.26 -0.99
C TYR A 421 -28.44 2.17 -1.71
N PRO A 422 -29.67 2.45 -2.18
CA PRO A 422 -30.52 1.44 -2.77
C PRO A 422 -29.88 0.79 -4.00
N GLY A 423 -29.78 -0.54 -3.96
CA GLY A 423 -29.18 -1.31 -5.05
C GLY A 423 -27.66 -1.18 -5.19
N ALA A 424 -26.95 -0.70 -4.16
CA ALA A 424 -25.50 -0.58 -4.19
C ALA A 424 -24.82 -1.95 -4.39
N HIS A 425 -23.79 -1.96 -5.21
CA HIS A 425 -23.04 -3.15 -5.63
C HIS A 425 -22.47 -3.97 -4.46
N PHE A 426 -22.10 -3.30 -3.36
CA PHE A 426 -21.50 -3.94 -2.19
C PHE A 426 -22.49 -4.70 -1.30
N LEU A 427 -23.77 -4.38 -1.33
CA LEU A 427 -24.78 -4.97 -0.44
C LEU A 427 -24.92 -6.49 -0.60
N PRO A 428 -25.07 -7.05 -1.82
CA PRO A 428 -25.13 -8.49 -1.97
C PRO A 428 -23.82 -9.17 -1.58
N PHE A 429 -22.67 -8.52 -1.78
CA PHE A 429 -21.37 -9.04 -1.37
C PHE A 429 -21.27 -9.18 0.16
N PHE A 430 -21.61 -8.16 0.93
CA PHE A 430 -21.58 -8.21 2.39
C PHE A 430 -22.61 -9.16 2.98
N ARG A 431 -23.80 -9.29 2.38
CA ARG A 431 -24.75 -10.33 2.75
C ARG A 431 -24.17 -11.74 2.52
N GLY A 432 -23.43 -11.93 1.43
CA GLY A 432 -22.69 -13.17 1.16
C GLY A 432 -21.63 -13.46 2.22
N MET A 433 -20.87 -12.45 2.65
CA MET A 433 -19.86 -12.58 3.73
C MET A 433 -20.51 -12.98 5.06
N LEU A 434 -21.63 -12.37 5.44
CA LEU A 434 -22.37 -12.73 6.65
C LEU A 434 -22.90 -14.17 6.59
N ALA A 435 -23.49 -14.57 5.46
CA ALA A 435 -23.96 -15.94 5.26
C ALA A 435 -22.79 -16.95 5.34
N LEU A 436 -21.60 -16.57 4.83
CA LEU A 436 -20.41 -17.41 4.90
C LEU A 436 -19.92 -17.59 6.35
N ARG A 437 -19.86 -16.48 7.12
CA ARG A 437 -19.51 -16.50 8.55
C ARG A 437 -20.46 -17.37 9.40
N ALA A 438 -21.73 -17.43 8.97
CA ALA A 438 -22.78 -18.22 9.62
C ALA A 438 -22.92 -19.65 9.06
N ASP A 439 -21.93 -20.14 8.29
CA ASP A 439 -21.91 -21.46 7.64
C ASP A 439 -23.12 -21.73 6.70
N ARG A 440 -23.84 -20.68 6.31
CA ARG A 440 -24.95 -20.77 5.32
C ARG A 440 -24.42 -20.71 3.88
N HIS A 441 -23.56 -21.66 3.50
CA HIS A 441 -22.79 -21.66 2.25
C HIS A 441 -23.66 -21.60 0.98
N ALA A 442 -24.89 -22.16 0.99
CA ALA A 442 -25.82 -22.09 -0.15
C ALA A 442 -26.31 -20.66 -0.39
N GLU A 443 -26.66 -19.96 0.68
CA GLU A 443 -27.09 -18.56 0.67
C GLU A 443 -25.92 -17.66 0.28
N ALA A 444 -24.75 -17.89 0.88
CA ALA A 444 -23.52 -17.17 0.54
C ALA A 444 -23.22 -17.22 -0.96
N ARG A 445 -23.25 -18.42 -1.56
CA ARG A 445 -23.09 -18.58 -3.01
C ARG A 445 -24.07 -17.77 -3.82
N GLN A 446 -25.37 -17.78 -3.44
CA GLN A 446 -26.39 -17.00 -4.14
C GLN A 446 -26.12 -15.49 -4.06
N CYS A 447 -25.74 -15.02 -2.88
CA CYS A 447 -25.40 -13.61 -2.66
C CYS A 447 -24.17 -13.19 -3.48
N PHE A 448 -23.10 -13.97 -3.50
CA PHE A 448 -21.91 -13.67 -4.30
C PHE A 448 -22.15 -13.76 -5.81
N THR A 449 -23.03 -14.68 -6.26
CA THR A 449 -23.45 -14.71 -7.67
C THR A 449 -24.22 -13.45 -8.06
N LYS A 450 -25.08 -12.93 -7.17
CA LYS A 450 -25.74 -11.63 -7.39
C LYS A 450 -24.73 -10.48 -7.35
N ALA A 451 -23.77 -10.53 -6.41
CA ALA A 451 -22.73 -9.53 -6.31
C ALA A 451 -21.92 -9.45 -7.62
N ALA A 452 -21.46 -10.58 -8.17
CA ALA A 452 -20.70 -10.61 -9.40
C ALA A 452 -21.40 -9.95 -10.60
N ALA A 453 -22.74 -9.94 -10.61
CA ALA A 453 -23.52 -9.32 -11.67
C ALA A 453 -23.63 -7.79 -11.57
N CYS A 454 -23.23 -7.18 -10.45
CA CYS A 454 -23.41 -5.74 -10.21
C CYS A 454 -22.12 -5.02 -9.75
N GLN A 455 -20.98 -5.70 -9.70
CA GLN A 455 -19.73 -5.06 -9.34
C GLN A 455 -19.29 -4.03 -10.40
N PRO A 456 -18.63 -2.94 -9.97
CA PRO A 456 -18.31 -1.81 -10.85
C PRO A 456 -17.06 -2.03 -11.73
N ASP A 457 -16.20 -2.98 -11.38
CA ASP A 457 -14.94 -3.24 -12.07
C ASP A 457 -14.60 -4.73 -12.12
N ALA A 458 -13.54 -5.07 -12.85
CA ALA A 458 -13.12 -6.45 -13.07
C ALA A 458 -12.62 -7.12 -11.78
N ASP A 459 -11.89 -6.39 -10.94
CA ASP A 459 -11.29 -6.93 -9.72
C ASP A 459 -12.36 -7.29 -8.70
N ALA A 460 -13.31 -6.39 -8.45
CA ALA A 460 -14.44 -6.64 -7.57
C ALA A 460 -15.36 -7.76 -8.11
N THR A 461 -15.53 -7.83 -9.44
CA THR A 461 -16.29 -8.90 -10.10
C THR A 461 -15.58 -10.25 -9.92
N ALA A 462 -14.25 -10.31 -10.13
CA ALA A 462 -13.44 -11.50 -9.92
C ALA A 462 -13.51 -11.99 -8.47
N LEU A 463 -13.40 -11.07 -7.52
CA LEU A 463 -13.51 -11.38 -6.09
C LEU A 463 -14.89 -11.98 -5.74
N ALA A 464 -15.98 -11.43 -6.27
CA ALA A 464 -17.31 -11.97 -6.07
C ALA A 464 -17.47 -13.37 -6.68
N HIS A 465 -16.94 -13.60 -7.87
CA HIS A 465 -16.89 -14.93 -8.48
C HIS A 465 -16.04 -15.92 -7.67
N PHE A 466 -14.88 -15.50 -7.18
CA PHE A 466 -14.05 -16.33 -6.32
C PHE A 466 -14.82 -16.78 -5.07
N TYR A 467 -15.46 -15.86 -4.35
CA TYR A 467 -16.24 -16.21 -3.16
C TYR A 467 -17.47 -17.08 -3.48
N ALA A 468 -18.09 -16.91 -4.65
CA ALA A 468 -19.17 -17.81 -5.08
C ALA A 468 -18.66 -19.25 -5.30
N GLY A 469 -17.50 -19.40 -5.90
CA GLY A 469 -16.80 -20.68 -6.06
C GLY A 469 -16.35 -21.25 -4.72
N TYR A 470 -15.75 -20.45 -3.87
CA TYR A 470 -15.30 -20.85 -2.52
C TYR A 470 -16.47 -21.37 -1.67
N ALA A 471 -17.61 -20.68 -1.66
CA ALA A 471 -18.81 -21.12 -0.96
C ALA A 471 -19.34 -22.49 -1.49
N ALA A 472 -19.15 -22.78 -2.77
CA ALA A 472 -19.48 -24.09 -3.33
C ALA A 472 -18.50 -25.18 -2.86
N THR A 473 -17.20 -24.89 -2.77
CA THR A 473 -16.19 -25.86 -2.26
C THR A 473 -16.44 -26.26 -0.83
N LEU A 474 -16.87 -25.31 0.04
CA LEU A 474 -17.22 -25.59 1.43
C LEU A 474 -18.40 -26.56 1.60
N ARG A 475 -19.22 -26.69 0.57
CA ARG A 475 -20.31 -27.69 0.50
C ARG A 475 -19.87 -29.02 -0.13
N GLY A 476 -18.63 -29.13 -0.59
CA GLY A 476 -18.15 -30.25 -1.37
C GLY A 476 -18.66 -30.26 -2.83
N ASP A 477 -19.33 -29.22 -3.28
CA ASP A 477 -19.89 -29.09 -4.64
C ASP A 477 -18.83 -28.54 -5.61
N TRP A 478 -17.82 -29.38 -5.86
CA TRP A 478 -16.66 -29.02 -6.67
C TRP A 478 -17.00 -28.71 -8.13
N ASP A 479 -18.02 -29.38 -8.71
CA ASP A 479 -18.49 -29.08 -10.06
C ASP A 479 -19.08 -27.68 -10.14
N ALA A 480 -19.92 -27.30 -9.17
CA ALA A 480 -20.53 -25.98 -9.13
C ALA A 480 -19.51 -24.85 -8.82
N ALA A 481 -18.36 -25.18 -8.25
CA ALA A 481 -17.29 -24.21 -7.97
C ALA A 481 -16.50 -23.82 -9.23
N ARG A 482 -16.40 -24.69 -10.23
CA ARG A 482 -15.49 -24.51 -11.36
C ARG A 482 -15.81 -23.29 -12.23
N ALA A 483 -17.06 -23.11 -12.62
CA ALA A 483 -17.44 -22.01 -13.51
C ALA A 483 -17.14 -20.62 -12.90
N PRO A 484 -17.57 -20.31 -11.65
CA PRO A 484 -17.21 -19.04 -11.05
C PRO A 484 -15.70 -18.87 -10.81
N LEU A 485 -14.97 -19.93 -10.42
CA LEU A 485 -13.51 -19.83 -10.25
C LEU A 485 -12.79 -19.57 -11.58
N ALA A 486 -13.23 -20.20 -12.67
CA ALA A 486 -12.70 -19.92 -13.99
C ALA A 486 -12.98 -18.48 -14.45
N ALA A 487 -14.16 -17.93 -14.11
CA ALA A 487 -14.47 -16.53 -14.38
C ALA A 487 -13.57 -15.57 -13.58
N ALA A 488 -13.31 -15.88 -12.31
CA ALA A 488 -12.37 -15.10 -11.49
C ALA A 488 -10.95 -15.10 -12.09
N CYS A 489 -10.41 -16.27 -12.47
CA CYS A 489 -9.10 -16.37 -13.11
C CYS A 489 -9.03 -15.63 -14.47
N ALA A 490 -10.11 -15.63 -15.24
CA ALA A 490 -10.14 -14.93 -16.52
C ALA A 490 -10.11 -13.40 -16.37
N LEU A 491 -10.71 -12.87 -15.31
CA LEU A 491 -10.72 -11.44 -15.00
C LEU A 491 -9.41 -10.99 -14.35
N CYS A 492 -8.84 -11.79 -13.45
CA CYS A 492 -7.62 -11.46 -12.70
C CYS A 492 -6.65 -12.66 -12.73
N PRO A 493 -5.91 -12.85 -13.83
CA PRO A 493 -5.04 -14.02 -14.03
C PRO A 493 -3.83 -14.05 -13.08
N ASP A 494 -3.44 -12.91 -12.52
CA ASP A 494 -2.28 -12.78 -11.61
C ASP A 494 -2.63 -13.10 -10.14
N MET A 495 -3.90 -13.33 -9.83
CA MET A 495 -4.33 -13.74 -8.50
C MET A 495 -4.18 -15.25 -8.32
N LYS A 496 -3.05 -15.66 -7.76
CA LYS A 496 -2.68 -17.08 -7.58
C LYS A 496 -3.71 -17.89 -6.79
N GLU A 497 -4.39 -17.27 -5.82
CA GLU A 497 -5.43 -17.90 -5.00
C GLU A 497 -6.60 -18.40 -5.85
N TYR A 498 -6.95 -17.67 -6.91
CA TYR A 498 -8.03 -18.06 -7.82
C TYR A 498 -7.63 -19.28 -8.64
N GLY A 499 -6.42 -19.25 -9.20
CA GLY A 499 -5.86 -20.37 -9.97
C GLY A 499 -5.66 -21.62 -9.11
N ASN A 500 -5.16 -21.47 -7.88
CA ASN A 500 -5.00 -22.56 -6.93
C ASN A 500 -6.35 -23.26 -6.68
N LEU A 501 -7.38 -22.51 -6.28
CA LEU A 501 -8.67 -23.11 -5.94
C LEU A 501 -9.37 -23.71 -7.16
N LEU A 502 -9.20 -23.13 -8.36
CA LEU A 502 -9.68 -23.72 -9.62
C LEU A 502 -8.97 -25.03 -9.92
N GLY A 503 -7.65 -25.09 -9.75
CA GLY A 503 -6.85 -26.31 -9.89
C GLY A 503 -7.35 -27.42 -8.98
N VAL A 504 -7.56 -27.10 -7.70
CA VAL A 504 -8.13 -28.05 -6.74
C VAL A 504 -9.53 -28.52 -7.13
N ALA A 505 -10.42 -27.62 -7.58
CA ALA A 505 -11.76 -27.97 -8.00
C ALA A 505 -11.77 -28.89 -9.24
N ASN A 506 -10.92 -28.61 -10.21
CA ASN A 506 -10.73 -29.47 -11.38
C ASN A 506 -10.15 -30.85 -10.98
N PHE A 507 -9.18 -30.87 -10.09
CA PHE A 507 -8.60 -32.11 -9.57
C PHE A 507 -9.67 -32.98 -8.88
N ARG A 508 -10.46 -32.39 -7.98
CA ARG A 508 -11.53 -33.08 -7.22
C ARG A 508 -12.64 -33.62 -8.13
N THR A 509 -12.81 -33.05 -9.32
CA THR A 509 -13.79 -33.52 -10.31
C THR A 509 -13.19 -34.44 -11.39
N GLY A 510 -11.94 -34.88 -11.21
CA GLY A 510 -11.25 -35.81 -12.11
C GLY A 510 -10.76 -35.17 -13.42
N ARG A 511 -10.77 -33.85 -13.53
CA ARG A 511 -10.35 -33.09 -14.71
C ARG A 511 -8.87 -32.72 -14.57
N TYR A 512 -8.02 -33.73 -14.62
CA TYR A 512 -6.58 -33.58 -14.31
C TYR A 512 -5.85 -32.69 -15.30
N ALA A 513 -6.26 -32.67 -16.58
CA ALA A 513 -5.65 -31.80 -17.58
C ALA A 513 -5.92 -30.31 -17.28
N GLU A 514 -7.17 -29.96 -17.00
CA GLU A 514 -7.57 -28.60 -16.63
C GLU A 514 -6.99 -28.18 -15.26
N ALA A 515 -6.83 -29.14 -14.35
CA ALA A 515 -6.16 -28.89 -13.07
C ALA A 515 -4.67 -28.55 -13.30
N ALA A 516 -3.98 -29.31 -14.14
CA ALA A 516 -2.57 -29.07 -14.47
C ALA A 516 -2.39 -27.67 -15.11
N GLU A 517 -3.28 -27.26 -16.02
CA GLU A 517 -3.21 -25.92 -16.61
C GLU A 517 -3.41 -24.81 -15.58
N ALA A 518 -4.34 -24.98 -14.64
CA ALA A 518 -4.56 -24.01 -13.57
C ALA A 518 -3.32 -23.88 -12.65
N PHE A 519 -2.72 -25.00 -12.22
CA PHE A 519 -1.51 -24.97 -11.40
C PHE A 519 -0.29 -24.43 -12.17
N ARG A 520 -0.15 -24.71 -13.49
CA ARG A 520 0.88 -24.08 -14.33
C ARG A 520 0.68 -22.56 -14.39
N ALA A 521 -0.56 -22.08 -14.45
CA ALA A 521 -0.85 -20.64 -14.41
C ALA A 521 -0.38 -20.02 -13.08
N VAL A 522 -0.65 -20.66 -11.95
CA VAL A 522 -0.15 -20.21 -10.64
C VAL A 522 1.37 -20.15 -10.62
N LEU A 523 2.06 -21.17 -11.14
CA LEU A 523 3.52 -21.22 -11.16
C LEU A 523 4.17 -20.19 -12.11
N ARG A 524 3.44 -19.66 -13.09
CA ARG A 524 3.91 -18.49 -13.87
C ARG A 524 3.98 -17.23 -13.04
N VAL A 525 3.04 -17.05 -12.12
CA VAL A 525 2.97 -15.89 -11.21
C VAL A 525 3.91 -16.08 -10.01
N ASP A 526 3.86 -17.25 -9.38
CA ASP A 526 4.65 -17.58 -8.19
C ASP A 526 5.40 -18.91 -8.39
N LYS A 527 6.64 -18.81 -8.88
CA LYS A 527 7.53 -19.98 -9.11
C LYS A 527 7.89 -20.74 -7.82
N GLY A 528 7.67 -20.12 -6.66
CA GLY A 528 7.96 -20.70 -5.34
C GLY A 528 6.74 -21.34 -4.68
N SER A 529 5.58 -21.43 -5.34
CA SER A 529 4.37 -22.05 -4.76
C SER A 529 4.52 -23.58 -4.69
N VAL A 530 5.08 -24.05 -3.58
CA VAL A 530 5.44 -25.44 -3.35
C VAL A 530 4.24 -26.38 -3.45
N MET A 531 3.10 -26.00 -2.88
CA MET A 531 1.87 -26.82 -2.92
C MET A 531 1.32 -26.97 -4.34
N ASP A 532 1.32 -25.88 -5.14
CA ASP A 532 0.84 -25.92 -6.51
C ASP A 532 1.79 -26.73 -7.40
N MET A 533 3.09 -26.65 -7.13
CA MET A 533 4.11 -27.47 -7.79
C MET A 533 3.88 -28.97 -7.53
N ALA A 534 3.68 -29.34 -6.25
CA ALA A 534 3.38 -30.72 -5.88
C ALA A 534 2.05 -31.20 -6.49
N ASN A 535 0.99 -30.38 -6.45
CA ASN A 535 -0.30 -30.69 -7.05
C ASN A 535 -0.21 -30.86 -8.58
N LEU A 536 0.60 -30.02 -9.25
CA LEU A 536 0.88 -30.19 -10.69
C LEU A 536 1.58 -31.52 -10.97
N GLY A 537 2.59 -31.89 -10.16
CA GLY A 537 3.28 -33.17 -10.29
C GLY A 537 2.32 -34.37 -10.16
N VAL A 538 1.36 -34.30 -9.21
CA VAL A 538 0.33 -35.33 -9.07
C VAL A 538 -0.61 -35.36 -10.30
N CYS A 539 -1.02 -34.20 -10.82
CA CYS A 539 -1.83 -34.13 -12.05
C CYS A 539 -1.09 -34.76 -13.24
N CYS A 540 0.17 -34.42 -13.45
CA CYS A 540 1.01 -34.99 -14.51
C CYS A 540 1.15 -36.53 -14.39
N LYS A 541 1.32 -37.03 -13.16
CA LYS A 541 1.32 -38.49 -12.90
C LYS A 541 0.02 -39.16 -13.34
N LEU A 542 -1.13 -38.58 -12.96
CA LEU A 542 -2.44 -39.12 -13.32
C LEU A 542 -2.74 -39.04 -14.83
N LEU A 543 -2.09 -38.12 -15.53
CA LEU A 543 -2.13 -37.99 -17.00
C LEU A 543 -1.14 -38.87 -17.72
N GLY A 544 -0.30 -39.63 -17.01
CA GLY A 544 0.74 -40.48 -17.61
C GLY A 544 2.00 -39.73 -18.08
N GLN A 545 2.14 -38.46 -17.73
CA GLN A 545 3.28 -37.58 -18.07
C GLN A 545 4.41 -37.78 -17.04
N ARG A 546 5.07 -38.93 -17.09
CA ARG A 546 5.99 -39.39 -16.04
C ARG A 546 7.17 -38.44 -15.78
N ASP A 547 7.81 -37.94 -16.84
CA ASP A 547 8.98 -37.06 -16.69
C ASP A 547 8.62 -35.72 -16.05
N GLU A 548 7.51 -35.10 -16.48
CA GLU A 548 7.01 -33.86 -15.86
C GLU A 548 6.58 -34.10 -14.42
N ALA A 549 5.89 -35.20 -14.15
CA ALA A 549 5.45 -35.55 -12.79
C ALA A 549 6.65 -35.66 -11.83
N ARG A 550 7.70 -36.39 -12.26
CA ARG A 550 8.93 -36.51 -11.50
C ARG A 550 9.59 -35.16 -11.26
N HIS A 551 9.76 -34.37 -12.30
CA HIS A 551 10.37 -33.04 -12.22
C HIS A 551 9.67 -32.14 -11.17
N TYR A 552 8.35 -32.02 -11.23
CA TYR A 552 7.62 -31.15 -10.33
C TYR A 552 7.55 -31.67 -8.90
N LEU A 553 7.47 -33.01 -8.70
CA LEU A 553 7.48 -33.61 -7.35
C LEU A 553 8.85 -33.48 -6.70
N GLU A 554 9.95 -33.71 -7.43
CA GLU A 554 11.33 -33.52 -6.95
C GLU A 554 11.56 -32.04 -6.58
N ALA A 555 11.20 -31.12 -7.46
CA ALA A 555 11.35 -29.68 -7.22
C ALA A 555 10.55 -29.19 -6.01
N ALA A 556 9.34 -29.70 -5.80
CA ALA A 556 8.54 -29.37 -4.61
C ALA A 556 9.21 -29.86 -3.32
N LEU A 557 9.75 -31.10 -3.34
CA LEU A 557 10.44 -31.70 -2.20
C LEU A 557 11.82 -31.08 -1.91
N GLU A 558 12.48 -30.49 -2.91
CA GLU A 558 13.69 -29.70 -2.72
C GLU A 558 13.40 -28.40 -1.94
N LEU A 559 12.23 -27.81 -2.15
CA LEU A 559 11.81 -26.58 -1.47
C LEU A 559 11.18 -26.85 -0.08
N ASP A 560 10.45 -27.98 0.05
CA ASP A 560 9.83 -28.40 1.30
C ASP A 560 9.81 -29.94 1.38
N ASP A 561 10.75 -30.49 2.11
CA ASP A 561 10.91 -31.93 2.31
C ASP A 561 9.85 -32.56 3.25
N SER A 562 9.02 -31.76 3.90
CA SER A 562 7.94 -32.21 4.78
C SER A 562 6.67 -32.64 4.04
N LEU A 563 6.60 -32.49 2.72
CA LEU A 563 5.43 -32.85 1.91
C LEU A 563 5.29 -34.38 1.71
N ASP A 564 4.80 -35.07 2.73
CA ASP A 564 4.64 -36.54 2.71
C ASP A 564 3.80 -37.07 1.53
N PHE A 565 2.80 -36.32 1.08
CA PHE A 565 1.97 -36.74 -0.05
C PHE A 565 2.77 -36.67 -1.37
N ALA A 566 3.58 -35.64 -1.57
CA ALA A 566 4.42 -35.50 -2.75
C ALA A 566 5.46 -36.62 -2.80
N ARG A 567 6.08 -36.93 -1.67
CA ARG A 567 7.04 -38.03 -1.52
C ARG A 567 6.39 -39.37 -1.89
N ARG A 568 5.23 -39.69 -1.34
CA ARG A 568 4.50 -40.92 -1.69
C ARG A 568 4.21 -41.03 -3.18
N HIS A 569 3.77 -39.95 -3.81
CA HIS A 569 3.50 -39.95 -5.25
C HIS A 569 4.77 -40.11 -6.10
N LEU A 570 5.90 -39.58 -5.63
CA LEU A 570 7.20 -39.76 -6.28
C LEU A 570 7.69 -41.22 -6.15
N ASP A 571 7.61 -41.80 -4.95
CA ASP A 571 8.00 -43.21 -4.69
C ASP A 571 7.17 -44.20 -5.54
N GLU A 572 5.86 -43.96 -5.64
CA GLU A 572 4.97 -44.76 -6.50
C GLU A 572 5.32 -44.60 -8.01
N LEU A 573 5.83 -43.44 -8.42
CA LEU A 573 6.26 -43.18 -9.79
C LEU A 573 7.57 -43.94 -10.10
N LEU A 574 8.51 -43.95 -9.13
CA LEU A 574 9.82 -44.61 -9.27
C LEU A 574 9.73 -46.12 -9.08
N GLY A 575 8.90 -46.63 -8.15
CA GLY A 575 8.71 -48.07 -7.93
C GLY A 575 8.10 -48.79 -9.13
N ASN A 576 7.30 -48.14 -9.95
CA ASN A 576 6.79 -48.68 -11.21
C ASN A 576 7.84 -48.74 -12.32
N ASP A 577 9.05 -48.15 -12.14
CA ASP A 577 10.15 -48.25 -13.10
C ASP A 577 11.03 -49.50 -12.85
N GLU A 578 10.96 -50.13 -11.63
CA GLU A 578 11.71 -51.34 -11.32
C GLU A 578 10.97 -52.65 -11.73
N GLU A 579 9.66 -52.59 -12.02
CA GLU A 579 8.84 -53.74 -12.42
C GLU A 579 8.56 -53.80 -13.97
N GLY A 580 9.01 -52.89 -14.80
CA GLY A 580 8.83 -52.81 -16.25
C GLY A 580 10.11 -52.96 -17.00
#